data_42d6be59d8cfa42fc99a11fe394555c8
#
_entry.id   42d6be59d8cfa42fc99a11fe394555c8
#
_cell.length_a   1.000
_cell.length_b   1.000
_cell.length_c   1.000
_cell.angle_alpha   90.00
_cell.angle_beta   90.00
_cell.angle_gamma   90.00
#
_symmetry.space_group_name_H-M   'P 1'
#
loop_
_entity.id
_entity.type
_entity.pdbx_description
1 polymer ?
#
loop_
_entity_poly.entity_id
_entity_poly.type
_entity_poly.pdbx_seq_one_letter_code
_entity_poly.pdbx_strand_id
1 'polypeptide(L)'
;MFRKSLARILFSGVALAMLSGIAAAEGIGASLLTQQHPFYISLAEAMKKQATTEGVALEVSIANQDLSKQLADVEDFITKGVDVIIISPVDSKGVRSAITKAQKAGIKVITVDVPANNIDVTSFVGTDNFAGGEKAGQLMATSIGDKGNVAVI
;
A
#
# COMPACT_ATOMS: atom_id res chain seq x y z
N MET A 1 16.64 -30.19 76.99
CA MET A 1 15.47 -30.23 76.14
C MET A 1 15.39 -28.91 75.41
N PHE A 2 15.92 -28.86 74.19
CA PHE A 2 15.91 -27.64 73.35
C PHE A 2 15.31 -27.98 72.01
N ARG A 3 14.10 -27.45 71.72
CA ARG A 3 13.43 -27.57 70.45
C ARG A 3 13.91 -26.45 69.53
N LYS A 4 14.62 -26.79 68.47
CA LYS A 4 15.00 -25.89 67.39
C LYS A 4 13.84 -25.73 66.39
N SER A 5 13.26 -24.53 66.30
CA SER A 5 12.30 -24.15 65.28
C SER A 5 13.05 -23.70 64.04
N LEU A 6 12.91 -24.44 62.96
CA LEU A 6 13.39 -24.01 61.64
C LEU A 6 12.32 -23.10 61.01
N ALA A 7 12.66 -21.84 60.84
CA ALA A 7 11.89 -20.92 60.00
C ALA A 7 12.20 -21.19 58.52
N ARG A 8 11.19 -21.67 57.80
CA ARG A 8 11.24 -21.79 56.33
C ARG A 8 10.89 -20.43 55.73
N ILE A 9 11.87 -19.77 55.14
CA ILE A 9 11.69 -18.56 54.33
C ILE A 9 11.28 -19.04 52.91
N LEU A 10 10.00 -18.86 52.56
CA LEU A 10 9.50 -19.05 51.22
C LEU A 10 9.89 -17.81 50.36
N PHE A 11 10.86 -18.01 49.52
CA PHE A 11 11.23 -17.03 48.49
C PHE A 11 10.21 -17.17 47.33
N SER A 12 9.18 -16.34 47.36
CA SER A 12 8.27 -16.21 46.19
C SER A 12 8.94 -15.36 45.13
N GLY A 13 9.58 -16.04 44.18
CA GLY A 13 10.11 -15.41 42.99
C GLY A 13 8.95 -15.01 42.06
N VAL A 14 8.62 -13.73 42.01
CA VAL A 14 7.73 -13.16 40.96
C VAL A 14 8.56 -13.11 39.68
N ALA A 15 8.34 -14.08 38.81
CA ALA A 15 8.81 -14.03 37.43
C ALA A 15 8.00 -12.97 36.67
N LEU A 16 8.54 -11.76 36.56
CA LEU A 16 8.04 -10.71 35.70
C LEU A 16 8.33 -11.13 34.25
N ALA A 17 7.39 -11.82 33.62
CA ALA A 17 7.46 -12.10 32.19
C ALA A 17 7.39 -10.76 31.44
N MET A 18 8.54 -10.26 31.02
CA MET A 18 8.61 -9.19 30.03
C MET A 18 8.04 -9.74 28.73
N LEU A 19 6.75 -9.52 28.47
CA LEU A 19 6.20 -9.57 27.12
C LEU A 19 6.88 -8.41 26.35
N SER A 20 8.04 -8.68 25.78
CA SER A 20 8.57 -7.87 24.70
C SER A 20 7.57 -8.06 23.56
N GLY A 21 6.60 -7.15 23.44
CA GLY A 21 5.81 -7.02 22.25
C GLY A 21 6.79 -6.86 21.10
N ILE A 22 6.93 -7.88 20.29
CA ILE A 22 7.58 -7.76 18.98
C ILE A 22 6.71 -6.74 18.27
N ALA A 23 7.16 -5.48 18.19
CA ALA A 23 6.59 -4.52 17.27
C ALA A 23 6.70 -5.21 15.90
N ALA A 24 5.58 -5.67 15.38
CA ALA A 24 5.53 -6.15 14.01
C ALA A 24 6.10 -5.00 13.17
N ALA A 25 7.13 -5.26 12.39
CA ALA A 25 7.67 -4.26 11.49
C ALA A 25 6.50 -3.82 10.60
N GLU A 26 6.24 -2.50 10.58
CA GLU A 26 5.19 -1.95 9.72
C GLU A 26 5.37 -2.50 8.31
N GLY A 27 4.39 -3.24 7.84
CA GLY A 27 4.43 -3.92 6.56
C GLY A 27 3.58 -3.19 5.53
N ILE A 28 4.10 -3.05 4.32
CA ILE A 28 3.38 -2.48 3.19
C ILE A 28 3.20 -3.56 2.12
N GLY A 29 1.95 -3.79 1.70
CA GLY A 29 1.64 -4.56 0.51
C GLY A 29 1.33 -3.63 -0.65
N ALA A 30 1.94 -3.82 -1.81
CA ALA A 30 1.64 -3.05 -3.01
C ALA A 30 1.19 -3.97 -4.14
N SER A 31 -0.02 -3.76 -4.69
CA SER A 31 -0.50 -4.44 -5.89
C SER A 31 -0.57 -3.46 -7.05
N LEU A 32 0.34 -3.64 -8.02
CA LEU A 32 0.51 -2.75 -9.16
C LEU A 32 -0.13 -3.34 -10.42
N LEU A 33 -0.61 -2.46 -11.29
CA LEU A 33 -1.40 -2.80 -12.47
C LEU A 33 -0.68 -3.77 -13.41
N THR A 34 0.60 -3.51 -13.75
CA THR A 34 1.35 -4.26 -14.77
C THR A 34 2.85 -4.06 -14.62
N GLN A 35 3.65 -4.95 -15.22
CA GLN A 35 5.09 -4.74 -15.43
C GLN A 35 5.44 -4.55 -16.92
N GLN A 36 4.45 -4.47 -17.80
CA GLN A 36 4.68 -4.29 -19.24
C GLN A 36 4.90 -2.83 -19.62
N HIS A 37 4.62 -1.90 -18.72
CA HIS A 37 4.78 -0.46 -18.94
C HIS A 37 5.95 0.10 -18.12
N PRO A 38 6.88 0.85 -18.73
CA PRO A 38 8.06 1.39 -18.05
C PRO A 38 7.76 2.22 -16.80
N PHE A 39 6.63 2.94 -16.79
CA PHE A 39 6.18 3.70 -15.63
C PHE A 39 6.02 2.82 -14.39
N TYR A 40 5.34 1.67 -14.51
CA TYR A 40 5.12 0.78 -13.36
C TYR A 40 6.39 0.06 -12.90
N ILE A 41 7.34 -0.20 -13.83
CA ILE A 41 8.66 -0.72 -13.47
C ILE A 41 9.39 0.31 -12.60
N SER A 42 9.46 1.56 -13.05
CA SER A 42 10.11 2.65 -12.31
C SER A 42 9.42 2.94 -10.97
N LEU A 43 8.08 2.86 -10.94
CA LEU A 43 7.30 3.03 -9.71
C LEU A 43 7.66 1.94 -8.68
N ALA A 44 7.67 0.67 -9.09
CA ALA A 44 8.01 -0.44 -8.21
C ALA A 44 9.44 -0.34 -7.67
N GLU A 45 10.40 0.04 -8.52
CA GLU A 45 11.80 0.23 -8.12
C GLU A 45 11.95 1.39 -7.12
N ALA A 46 11.29 2.52 -7.39
CA ALA A 46 11.31 3.67 -6.49
C ALA A 46 10.71 3.33 -5.12
N MET A 47 9.57 2.61 -5.10
CA MET A 47 8.93 2.15 -3.86
C MET A 47 9.86 1.22 -3.06
N LYS A 48 10.48 0.23 -3.71
CA LYS A 48 11.44 -0.69 -3.06
C LYS A 48 12.65 0.05 -2.50
N LYS A 49 13.20 0.98 -3.27
CA LYS A 49 14.33 1.80 -2.83
C LYS A 49 13.96 2.63 -1.60
N GLN A 50 12.82 3.30 -1.62
CA GLN A 50 12.38 4.12 -0.49
C GLN A 50 12.09 3.25 0.75
N ALA A 51 11.39 2.14 0.60
CA ALA A 51 11.12 1.21 1.69
C ALA A 51 12.42 0.71 2.36
N THR A 52 13.43 0.38 1.54
CA THR A 52 14.77 0.01 2.05
C THR A 52 15.41 1.16 2.83
N THR A 53 15.32 2.40 2.33
CA THR A 53 15.89 3.58 2.99
C THR A 53 15.25 3.84 4.35
N GLU A 54 13.94 3.66 4.45
CA GLU A 54 13.14 3.88 5.67
C GLU A 54 13.13 2.66 6.62
N GLY A 55 13.69 1.52 6.20
CA GLY A 55 13.69 0.29 6.99
C GLY A 55 12.31 -0.35 7.12
N VAL A 56 11.40 -0.08 6.16
CA VAL A 56 10.03 -0.60 6.14
C VAL A 56 9.97 -1.84 5.25
N ALA A 57 9.26 -2.89 5.69
CA ALA A 57 9.01 -4.07 4.90
C ALA A 57 8.01 -3.75 3.77
N LEU A 58 8.39 -4.02 2.51
CA LEU A 58 7.53 -3.84 1.34
C LEU A 58 7.46 -5.12 0.51
N GLU A 59 6.26 -5.61 0.30
CA GLU A 59 5.96 -6.66 -0.68
C GLU A 59 5.26 -6.05 -1.88
N VAL A 60 5.78 -6.33 -3.09
CA VAL A 60 5.18 -5.84 -4.35
C VAL A 60 4.66 -7.02 -5.14
N SER A 61 3.37 -7.03 -5.42
CA SER A 61 2.69 -7.94 -6.34
C SER A 61 2.28 -7.20 -7.62
N ILE A 62 2.22 -7.93 -8.72
CA ILE A 62 1.83 -7.39 -10.02
C ILE A 62 0.56 -8.08 -10.48
N ALA A 63 -0.49 -7.32 -10.68
CA ALA A 63 -1.79 -7.84 -11.08
C ALA A 63 -1.85 -8.30 -12.55
N ASN A 64 -0.92 -7.84 -13.41
CA ASN A 64 -0.88 -8.13 -14.84
C ASN A 64 -2.21 -7.84 -15.57
N GLN A 65 -2.87 -6.75 -15.19
CA GLN A 65 -4.18 -6.34 -15.70
C GLN A 65 -5.32 -7.34 -15.41
N ASP A 66 -5.11 -8.25 -14.45
CA ASP A 66 -6.12 -9.21 -14.00
C ASP A 66 -6.70 -8.75 -12.66
N LEU A 67 -8.00 -8.38 -12.70
CA LEU A 67 -8.72 -7.94 -11.51
C LEU A 67 -8.81 -9.06 -10.47
N SER A 68 -9.05 -10.30 -10.89
CA SER A 68 -9.17 -11.43 -9.96
C SER A 68 -7.87 -11.65 -9.20
N LYS A 69 -6.74 -11.55 -9.89
CA LYS A 69 -5.43 -11.60 -9.25
C LYS A 69 -5.24 -10.43 -8.28
N GLN A 70 -5.63 -9.21 -8.68
CA GLN A 70 -5.50 -8.04 -7.80
C GLN A 70 -6.33 -8.18 -6.52
N LEU A 71 -7.55 -8.73 -6.62
CA LEU A 71 -8.38 -9.02 -5.45
C LEU A 71 -7.71 -10.05 -4.53
N ALA A 72 -7.11 -11.10 -5.11
CA ALA A 72 -6.37 -12.11 -4.35
C ALA A 72 -5.11 -11.53 -3.68
N ASP A 73 -4.37 -10.63 -4.35
CA ASP A 73 -3.21 -9.93 -3.77
C ASP A 73 -3.62 -9.18 -2.49
N VAL A 74 -4.75 -8.46 -2.53
CA VAL A 74 -5.25 -7.73 -1.36
C VAL A 74 -5.67 -8.66 -0.23
N GLU A 75 -6.31 -9.80 -0.53
CA GLU A 75 -6.67 -10.81 0.48
C GLU A 75 -5.42 -11.43 1.14
N ASP A 76 -4.37 -11.64 0.36
CA ASP A 76 -3.07 -12.11 0.84
C ASP A 76 -2.44 -11.09 1.80
N PHE A 77 -2.42 -9.80 1.45
CA PHE A 77 -1.91 -8.74 2.30
C PHE A 77 -2.71 -8.60 3.61
N ILE A 78 -4.04 -8.73 3.54
CA ILE A 78 -4.89 -8.75 4.74
C ILE A 78 -4.51 -9.94 5.63
N THR A 79 -4.32 -11.12 5.06
CA THR A 79 -3.94 -12.33 5.80
C THR A 79 -2.56 -12.22 6.44
N LYS A 80 -1.62 -11.55 5.77
CA LYS A 80 -0.28 -11.26 6.28
C LYS A 80 -0.26 -10.19 7.36
N GLY A 81 -1.36 -9.44 7.51
CA GLY A 81 -1.49 -8.39 8.52
C GLY A 81 -0.62 -7.17 8.24
N VAL A 82 -0.53 -6.75 6.97
CA VAL A 82 0.18 -5.50 6.64
C VAL A 82 -0.58 -4.29 7.19
N ASP A 83 0.13 -3.19 7.46
CA ASP A 83 -0.47 -1.97 8.00
C ASP A 83 -1.04 -1.06 6.91
N VAL A 84 -0.45 -1.13 5.71
CA VAL A 84 -0.81 -0.30 4.56
C VAL A 84 -0.87 -1.15 3.31
N ILE A 85 -1.90 -0.91 2.50
CA ILE A 85 -1.98 -1.45 1.13
C ILE A 85 -1.91 -0.28 0.15
N ILE A 86 -0.97 -0.37 -0.80
CA ILE A 86 -0.88 0.53 -1.95
C ILE A 86 -1.41 -0.23 -3.16
N ILE A 87 -2.35 0.37 -3.89
CA ILE A 87 -3.01 -0.28 -5.02
C ILE A 87 -3.01 0.65 -6.24
N SER A 88 -2.59 0.14 -7.41
CA SER A 88 -2.92 0.77 -8.68
C SER A 88 -4.05 -0.04 -9.32
N PRO A 89 -5.31 0.44 -9.23
CA PRO A 89 -6.47 -0.34 -9.64
C PRO A 89 -6.42 -0.81 -11.09
N VAL A 90 -6.63 -2.11 -11.32
CA VAL A 90 -6.89 -2.68 -12.65
C VAL A 90 -8.25 -2.21 -13.16
N ASP A 91 -9.23 -2.14 -12.27
CA ASP A 91 -10.56 -1.58 -12.52
C ASP A 91 -10.97 -0.71 -11.33
N SER A 92 -11.21 0.57 -11.60
CA SER A 92 -11.53 1.58 -10.57
C SER A 92 -12.79 1.26 -9.76
N LYS A 93 -13.73 0.49 -10.31
CA LYS A 93 -14.96 0.06 -9.62
C LYS A 93 -14.80 -1.34 -9.03
N GLY A 94 -14.14 -2.24 -9.75
CA GLY A 94 -13.96 -3.64 -9.36
C GLY A 94 -13.17 -3.83 -8.07
N VAL A 95 -12.20 -2.96 -7.78
CA VAL A 95 -11.37 -3.05 -6.56
C VAL A 95 -12.10 -2.67 -5.26
N ARG A 96 -13.32 -2.11 -5.32
CA ARG A 96 -14.07 -1.64 -4.14
C ARG A 96 -14.25 -2.70 -3.06
N SER A 97 -14.56 -3.92 -3.46
CA SER A 97 -14.77 -5.02 -2.50
C SER A 97 -13.50 -5.33 -1.71
N ALA A 98 -12.34 -5.36 -2.37
CA ALA A 98 -11.05 -5.60 -1.74
C ALA A 98 -10.65 -4.42 -0.83
N ILE A 99 -10.81 -3.18 -1.28
CA ILE A 99 -10.55 -1.98 -0.46
C ILE A 99 -11.43 -1.99 0.79
N THR A 100 -12.73 -2.30 0.65
CA THR A 100 -13.65 -2.39 1.80
C THR A 100 -13.22 -3.47 2.79
N LYS A 101 -12.76 -4.65 2.31
CA LYS A 101 -12.25 -5.71 3.18
C LYS A 101 -10.99 -5.27 3.94
N ALA A 102 -10.03 -4.65 3.25
CA ALA A 102 -8.81 -4.13 3.87
C ALA A 102 -9.11 -3.09 4.96
N GLN A 103 -9.99 -2.13 4.67
CA GLN A 103 -10.41 -1.10 5.63
C GLN A 103 -11.13 -1.69 6.85
N LYS A 104 -11.98 -2.71 6.66
CA LYS A 104 -12.63 -3.43 7.78
C LYS A 104 -11.61 -4.20 8.65
N ALA A 105 -10.50 -4.60 8.08
CA ALA A 105 -9.38 -5.19 8.81
C ALA A 105 -8.48 -4.15 9.51
N GLY A 106 -8.80 -2.85 9.40
CA GLY A 106 -8.02 -1.76 9.99
C GLY A 106 -6.82 -1.31 9.15
N ILE A 107 -6.67 -1.84 7.93
CA ILE A 107 -5.55 -1.55 7.04
C ILE A 107 -5.82 -0.24 6.28
N LYS A 108 -4.84 0.65 6.25
CA LYS A 108 -4.90 1.88 5.46
C LYS A 108 -4.72 1.56 3.99
N VAL A 109 -5.54 2.17 3.12
CA VAL A 109 -5.45 1.95 1.68
C VAL A 109 -5.10 3.24 0.98
N ILE A 110 -4.07 3.17 0.13
CA ILE A 110 -3.62 4.26 -0.75
C ILE A 110 -3.78 3.79 -2.19
N THR A 111 -4.38 4.62 -3.04
CA THR A 111 -4.37 4.35 -4.48
C THR A 111 -3.31 5.18 -5.18
N VAL A 112 -2.68 4.61 -6.21
CA VAL A 112 -1.62 5.26 -6.98
C VAL A 112 -1.91 5.17 -8.48
N ASP A 113 -1.64 6.26 -9.21
CA ASP A 113 -1.86 6.45 -10.65
C ASP A 113 -3.35 6.39 -11.05
N VAL A 114 -4.05 5.31 -10.75
CA VAL A 114 -5.47 5.12 -11.05
C VAL A 114 -6.29 5.27 -9.77
N PRO A 115 -7.30 6.16 -9.72
CA PRO A 115 -8.16 6.30 -8.56
C PRO A 115 -9.17 5.14 -8.45
N ALA A 116 -9.56 4.81 -7.23
CA ALA A 116 -10.73 3.96 -6.99
C ALA A 116 -12.01 4.81 -6.98
N ASN A 117 -13.04 4.35 -7.69
CA ASN A 117 -14.30 5.10 -7.83
C ASN A 117 -15.33 4.69 -6.76
N ASN A 118 -16.04 5.68 -6.22
CA ASN A 118 -17.14 5.50 -5.26
C ASN A 118 -16.73 4.73 -3.99
N ILE A 119 -15.52 4.96 -3.52
CA ILE A 119 -15.00 4.49 -2.24
C ILE A 119 -13.92 5.46 -1.76
N ASP A 120 -13.98 5.82 -0.49
CA ASP A 120 -12.94 6.65 0.12
C ASP A 120 -11.70 5.80 0.42
N VAL A 121 -10.54 6.37 0.17
CA VAL A 121 -9.25 5.79 0.52
C VAL A 121 -8.47 6.76 1.40
N THR A 122 -7.44 6.27 2.08
CA THR A 122 -6.61 7.10 2.96
C THR A 122 -5.93 8.23 2.17
N SER A 123 -5.47 7.94 0.96
CA SER A 123 -4.87 8.92 0.05
C SER A 123 -4.89 8.40 -1.39
N PHE A 124 -4.90 9.33 -2.33
CA PHE A 124 -4.62 9.07 -3.74
C PHE A 124 -3.37 9.84 -4.16
N VAL A 125 -2.49 9.17 -4.86
CA VAL A 125 -1.25 9.74 -5.42
C VAL A 125 -1.27 9.54 -6.93
N GLY A 126 -1.41 10.62 -7.68
CA GLY A 126 -1.48 10.55 -9.13
C GLY A 126 -1.28 11.92 -9.78
N THR A 127 -1.22 11.91 -11.10
CA THR A 127 -1.12 13.13 -11.92
C THR A 127 -2.51 13.68 -12.20
N ASP A 128 -2.65 15.00 -12.15
CA ASP A 128 -3.83 15.68 -12.69
C ASP A 128 -3.75 15.67 -14.23
N ASN A 129 -4.27 14.59 -14.81
CA ASN A 129 -4.23 14.37 -16.24
C ASN A 129 -5.13 15.37 -17.02
N PHE A 130 -6.17 15.91 -16.36
CA PHE A 130 -7.02 16.94 -16.96
C PHE A 130 -6.22 18.24 -17.14
N ALA A 131 -5.62 18.75 -16.07
CA ALA A 131 -4.78 19.94 -16.11
C ALA A 131 -3.57 19.76 -17.06
N GLY A 132 -3.00 18.56 -17.08
CA GLY A 132 -1.94 18.20 -18.04
C GLY A 132 -2.41 18.30 -19.50
N GLY A 133 -3.59 17.78 -19.79
CA GLY A 133 -4.23 17.83 -21.12
C GLY A 133 -4.55 19.25 -21.55
N GLU A 134 -5.08 20.09 -20.65
CA GLU A 134 -5.33 21.52 -20.94
C GLU A 134 -4.03 22.23 -21.33
N LYS A 135 -2.95 22.05 -20.58
CA LYS A 135 -1.65 22.62 -20.89
C LYS A 135 -1.10 22.15 -22.24
N ALA A 136 -1.23 20.88 -22.55
CA ALA A 136 -0.81 20.33 -23.84
C ALA A 136 -1.60 20.95 -24.99
N GLY A 137 -2.91 21.12 -24.83
CA GLY A 137 -3.77 21.80 -25.81
C GLY A 137 -3.38 23.26 -26.01
N GLN A 138 -3.12 24.01 -24.94
CA GLN A 138 -2.70 25.41 -25.01
C GLN A 138 -1.34 25.57 -25.72
N LEU A 139 -0.36 24.72 -25.38
CA LEU A 139 0.95 24.72 -26.02
C LEU A 139 0.83 24.39 -27.51
N MET A 140 0.01 23.43 -27.85
CA MET A 140 -0.26 23.06 -29.25
C MET A 140 -0.88 24.22 -30.01
N ALA A 141 -1.96 24.84 -29.51
CA ALA A 141 -2.61 25.99 -30.14
C ALA A 141 -1.60 27.13 -30.41
N THR A 142 -0.81 27.47 -29.41
CA THR A 142 0.26 28.50 -29.57
C THR A 142 1.28 28.09 -30.64
N SER A 143 1.70 26.82 -30.68
CA SER A 143 2.72 26.34 -31.62
C SER A 143 2.27 26.35 -33.08
N ILE A 144 0.96 26.16 -33.35
CA ILE A 144 0.40 26.16 -34.70
C ILE A 144 -0.28 27.49 -35.11
N GLY A 145 -0.18 28.54 -34.24
CA GLY A 145 -0.81 29.83 -34.49
C GLY A 145 -2.34 29.79 -34.47
N ASP A 146 -2.91 29.01 -33.56
CA ASP A 146 -4.35 28.81 -33.31
C ASP A 146 -5.15 28.27 -34.51
N LYS A 147 -4.48 27.81 -35.56
CA LYS A 147 -5.12 27.22 -36.76
C LYS A 147 -4.29 26.05 -37.27
N GLY A 148 -4.94 24.94 -37.48
CA GLY A 148 -4.29 23.75 -38.08
C GLY A 148 -5.04 22.46 -37.78
N ASN A 149 -4.61 21.38 -38.42
CA ASN A 149 -5.13 20.03 -38.19
C ASN A 149 -4.25 19.39 -37.11
N VAL A 150 -4.91 18.79 -36.11
CA VAL A 150 -4.27 18.13 -35.01
C VAL A 150 -4.73 16.67 -34.92
N ALA A 151 -3.82 15.75 -34.67
CA ALA A 151 -4.14 14.36 -34.37
C ALA A 151 -3.79 14.08 -32.89
N VAL A 152 -4.67 13.40 -32.19
CA VAL A 152 -4.44 12.88 -30.86
C VAL A 152 -4.39 11.35 -30.96
N ILE A 153 -3.33 10.73 -30.45
CA ILE A 153 -3.08 9.29 -30.45
C ILE A 153 -2.97 8.75 -29.01
#